data_39c659a42f00d8d83faa597e19df1888
#
_entry.id   39c659a42f00d8d83faa597e19df1888
#
_cell.length_a   1.000
_cell.length_b   1.000
_cell.length_c   1.000
_cell.angle_alpha   90.00
_cell.angle_beta   90.00
_cell.angle_gamma   90.00
#
_symmetry.space_group_name_H-M   'P 1'
#
loop_
_entity.id
_entity.type
_entity.pdbx_description
1 polymer ?
#
loop_
_entity_poly.entity_id
_entity_poly.type
_entity_poly.pdbx_seq_one_letter_code
_entity_poly.pdbx_strand_id
1 'polypeptide(L)'
;MADAQQQLELARQLQTEWGIAIPELISEETILAQLEIKVVQILERGPEAFFQLMYRLDISEKKLQEAMYFSKTPAAAISRLIYVRQWQKMQSRIAHRNTGRQKNEDQDLAW
;
A
#
# COMPACT_ATOMS: atom_id res chain seq x y z
N MET A 1 15.70 -5.25 1.64
CA MET A 1 15.11 -4.70 2.87
C MET A 1 15.04 -3.17 2.77
N ALA A 2 13.96 -2.59 3.22
CA ALA A 2 13.77 -1.16 3.12
C ALA A 2 14.65 -0.41 4.12
N ASP A 3 15.29 0.66 3.68
CA ASP A 3 16.01 1.52 4.60
C ASP A 3 15.03 2.46 5.34
N ALA A 4 15.54 3.16 6.33
CA ALA A 4 14.70 4.02 7.18
C ALA A 4 14.05 5.16 6.38
N GLN A 5 14.75 5.68 5.39
CA GLN A 5 14.21 6.77 4.57
C GLN A 5 13.07 6.29 3.70
N GLN A 6 13.19 5.09 3.13
CA GLN A 6 12.14 4.51 2.31
C GLN A 6 10.92 4.16 3.15
N GLN A 7 11.12 3.69 4.37
CA GLN A 7 10.02 3.44 5.30
C GLN A 7 9.27 4.72 5.64
N LEU A 8 10.01 5.79 5.90
CA LEU A 8 9.40 7.09 6.18
C LEU A 8 8.61 7.61 4.97
N GLU A 9 9.16 7.46 3.77
CA GLU A 9 8.50 7.89 2.55
C GLU A 9 7.20 7.12 2.36
N LEU A 10 7.22 5.81 2.58
CA LEU A 10 6.02 4.98 2.49
C LEU A 10 4.98 5.41 3.54
N ALA A 11 5.41 5.66 4.77
CA ALA A 11 4.50 6.08 5.83
C ALA A 11 3.82 7.40 5.48
N ARG A 12 4.56 8.36 4.94
CA ARG A 12 4.00 9.64 4.53
C ARG A 12 2.99 9.49 3.41
N GLN A 13 3.28 8.61 2.46
CA GLN A 13 2.37 8.35 1.36
C GLN A 13 1.08 7.71 1.85
N LEU A 14 1.19 6.75 2.75
CA LEU A 14 0.02 6.11 3.34
C LEU A 14 -0.78 7.09 4.21
N GLN A 15 -0.11 8.02 4.88
CA GLN A 15 -0.81 9.07 5.60
C GLN A 15 -1.64 9.90 4.65
N THR A 16 -1.10 10.28 3.52
CA THR A 16 -1.80 11.10 2.53
C THR A 16 -2.94 10.34 1.89
N GLU A 17 -2.71 9.11 1.46
CA GLU A 17 -3.71 8.34 0.71
C GLU A 17 -4.72 7.63 1.60
N TRP A 18 -4.30 7.20 2.79
CA TRP A 18 -5.10 6.36 3.66
C TRP A 18 -5.50 7.01 4.96
N GLY A 19 -4.88 8.14 5.30
CA GLY A 19 -5.15 8.82 6.55
C GLY A 19 -4.64 8.08 7.78
N ILE A 20 -3.63 7.23 7.63
CA ILE A 20 -3.03 6.59 8.80
C ILE A 20 -2.19 7.60 9.57
N ALA A 21 -2.00 7.36 10.86
CA ALA A 21 -1.07 8.13 11.67
C ALA A 21 0.36 7.69 11.37
N ILE A 22 1.31 8.64 11.35
CA ILE A 22 2.71 8.28 11.25
C ILE A 22 3.19 7.86 12.63
N PRO A 23 3.67 6.62 12.81
CA PRO A 23 4.13 6.17 14.12
C PRO A 23 5.42 6.87 14.52
N GLU A 24 5.66 6.97 15.84
CA GLU A 24 6.90 7.56 16.34
C GLU A 24 8.11 6.75 15.89
N LEU A 25 8.01 5.43 16.00
CA LEU A 25 9.04 4.52 15.49
C LEU A 25 8.54 3.96 14.17
N ILE A 26 9.20 4.34 13.09
CA ILE A 26 8.78 3.92 11.76
C ILE A 26 9.47 2.62 11.41
N SER A 27 8.67 1.57 11.25
CA SER A 27 9.13 0.24 10.85
C SER A 27 8.00 -0.46 10.10
N GLU A 28 8.31 -1.58 9.48
CA GLU A 28 7.28 -2.39 8.83
C GLU A 28 6.16 -2.74 9.82
N GLU A 29 6.53 -3.16 11.03
CA GLU A 29 5.55 -3.56 12.03
C GLU A 29 4.62 -2.43 12.43
N THR A 30 5.18 -1.24 12.66
CA THR A 30 4.38 -0.11 13.10
C THR A 30 3.50 0.42 11.99
N ILE A 31 3.97 0.40 10.75
CA ILE A 31 3.16 0.80 9.61
C ILE A 31 2.01 -0.19 9.40
N LEU A 32 2.29 -1.49 9.50
CA LEU A 32 1.25 -2.51 9.38
C LEU A 32 0.20 -2.38 10.47
N ALA A 33 0.62 -2.05 11.69
CA ALA A 33 -0.32 -1.85 12.80
C ALA A 33 -1.28 -0.70 12.49
N GLN A 34 -0.78 0.41 11.95
CA GLN A 34 -1.62 1.53 11.58
C GLN A 34 -2.55 1.20 10.41
N LEU A 35 -2.06 0.44 9.44
CA LEU A 35 -2.89 -0.02 8.34
C LEU A 35 -4.00 -0.95 8.83
N GLU A 36 -3.70 -1.81 9.78
CA GLU A 36 -4.71 -2.72 10.32
C GLU A 36 -5.86 -1.96 10.97
N ILE A 37 -5.54 -0.91 11.73
CA ILE A 37 -6.57 -0.05 12.31
C ILE A 37 -7.44 0.54 11.21
N LYS A 38 -6.82 1.02 10.15
CA LYS A 38 -7.56 1.64 9.04
C LYS A 38 -8.41 0.61 8.29
N VAL A 39 -7.88 -0.58 8.08
CA VAL A 39 -8.64 -1.65 7.41
C VAL A 39 -9.90 -2.00 8.20
N VAL A 40 -9.78 -2.12 9.51
CA VAL A 40 -10.95 -2.40 10.36
C VAL A 40 -12.00 -1.30 10.21
N GLN A 41 -11.57 -0.05 10.22
CA GLN A 41 -12.49 1.08 10.05
C GLN A 41 -13.20 1.04 8.70
N ILE A 42 -12.48 0.68 7.64
CA ILE A 42 -13.09 0.59 6.31
C ILE A 42 -14.06 -0.57 6.23
N LEU A 43 -13.71 -1.71 6.81
CA LEU A 43 -14.61 -2.86 6.83
C LEU A 43 -15.90 -2.56 7.57
N GLU A 44 -15.83 -1.72 8.60
CA GLU A 44 -17.02 -1.30 9.34
C GLU A 44 -17.97 -0.45 8.49
N ARG A 45 -17.46 0.21 7.46
CA ARG A 45 -18.28 0.99 6.53
C ARG A 45 -19.06 0.13 5.56
N GLY A 46 -18.72 -1.15 5.47
CA GLY A 46 -19.40 -2.10 4.63
C GLY A 46 -18.53 -2.66 3.52
N PRO A 47 -18.91 -3.82 2.98
CA PRO A 47 -18.10 -4.53 1.99
C PRO A 47 -17.93 -3.75 0.67
N GLU A 48 -18.97 -3.02 0.26
CA GLU A 48 -18.93 -2.32 -1.00
C GLU A 48 -17.83 -1.25 -1.03
N ALA A 49 -17.78 -0.42 0.02
CA ALA A 49 -16.74 0.61 0.12
C ALA A 49 -15.36 -0.02 0.16
N PHE A 50 -15.23 -1.13 0.87
CA PHE A 50 -13.97 -1.84 1.00
C PHE A 50 -13.50 -2.36 -0.36
N PHE A 51 -14.36 -3.06 -1.10
CA PHE A 51 -13.98 -3.63 -2.39
C PHE A 51 -13.69 -2.56 -3.43
N GLN A 52 -14.41 -1.44 -3.42
CA GLN A 52 -14.12 -0.34 -4.31
C GLN A 52 -12.72 0.21 -4.08
N LEU A 53 -12.32 0.35 -2.81
CA LEU A 53 -11.01 0.85 -2.47
C LEU A 53 -9.92 -0.12 -2.89
N MET A 54 -10.12 -1.42 -2.64
CA MET A 54 -9.17 -2.44 -3.05
C MET A 54 -9.00 -2.49 -4.56
N TYR A 55 -10.09 -2.32 -5.29
CA TYR A 55 -10.05 -2.27 -6.74
C TYR A 55 -9.22 -1.08 -7.23
N ARG A 56 -9.42 0.08 -6.61
CA ARG A 56 -8.65 1.28 -6.98
C ARG A 56 -7.17 1.13 -6.72
N LEU A 57 -6.79 0.35 -5.72
CA LEU A 57 -5.39 0.08 -5.40
C LEU A 57 -4.79 -1.02 -6.26
N ASP A 58 -5.61 -1.65 -7.07
CA ASP A 58 -5.18 -2.74 -7.96
C ASP A 58 -4.63 -3.92 -7.16
N ILE A 59 -5.33 -4.26 -6.09
CA ILE A 59 -4.99 -5.44 -5.28
C ILE A 59 -5.70 -6.65 -5.86
N SER A 60 -4.97 -7.75 -6.00
CA SER A 60 -5.50 -8.98 -6.56
C SER A 60 -6.74 -9.44 -5.80
N GLU A 61 -7.85 -9.61 -6.53
CA GLU A 61 -9.09 -10.08 -5.95
C GLU A 61 -8.93 -11.47 -5.34
N LYS A 62 -8.17 -12.34 -5.99
CA LYS A 62 -7.91 -13.68 -5.47
C LYS A 62 -7.19 -13.63 -4.14
N LYS A 63 -6.14 -12.83 -4.04
CA LYS A 63 -5.40 -12.69 -2.78
C LYS A 63 -6.26 -12.07 -1.70
N LEU A 64 -7.12 -11.14 -2.07
CA LEU A 64 -8.02 -10.50 -1.13
C LEU A 64 -9.02 -11.50 -0.58
N GLN A 65 -9.59 -12.34 -1.44
CA GLN A 65 -10.51 -13.39 -1.02
C GLN A 65 -9.82 -14.41 -0.11
N GLU A 66 -8.60 -14.79 -0.43
CA GLU A 66 -7.82 -15.69 0.42
C GLU A 66 -7.61 -15.08 1.81
N ALA A 67 -7.28 -13.79 1.86
CA ALA A 67 -7.09 -13.11 3.14
C ALA A 67 -8.37 -13.05 3.96
N MET A 68 -9.50 -12.83 3.30
CA MET A 68 -10.77 -12.69 4.00
C MET A 68 -11.33 -14.01 4.49
N TYR A 69 -11.21 -15.07 3.70
CA TYR A 69 -11.90 -16.32 3.99
C TYR A 69 -11.00 -17.40 4.60
N PHE A 70 -9.73 -17.33 4.39
CA PHE A 70 -8.81 -18.38 4.83
C PHE A 70 -7.82 -17.94 5.91
N SER A 71 -7.71 -16.66 6.16
CA SER A 71 -6.82 -16.17 7.22
C SER A 71 -7.54 -16.15 8.56
N LYS A 72 -6.81 -16.48 9.61
CA LYS A 72 -7.31 -16.34 10.97
C LYS A 72 -7.34 -14.89 11.42
N THR A 73 -6.57 -14.03 10.75
CA THR A 73 -6.50 -12.61 11.06
C THR A 73 -6.68 -11.82 9.77
N PRO A 74 -7.94 -11.72 9.27
CA PRO A 74 -8.18 -11.08 7.98
C PRO A 74 -7.68 -9.65 7.89
N ALA A 75 -7.89 -8.85 8.92
CA ALA A 75 -7.46 -7.44 8.90
C ALA A 75 -5.95 -7.33 8.77
N ALA A 76 -5.21 -8.16 9.48
CA ALA A 76 -3.76 -8.17 9.38
C ALA A 76 -3.29 -8.65 8.01
N ALA A 77 -3.93 -9.68 7.47
CA ALA A 77 -3.58 -10.21 6.16
C ALA A 77 -3.85 -9.18 5.06
N ILE A 78 -4.98 -8.49 5.12
CA ILE A 78 -5.33 -7.43 4.18
C ILE A 78 -4.35 -6.27 4.29
N SER A 79 -3.97 -5.89 5.51
CA SER A 79 -3.00 -4.82 5.73
C SER A 79 -1.67 -5.15 5.06
N ARG A 80 -1.24 -6.40 5.14
CA ARG A 80 -0.01 -6.82 4.48
C ARG A 80 -0.12 -6.74 2.97
N LEU A 81 -1.27 -7.10 2.40
CA LEU A 81 -1.49 -6.96 0.95
C LEU A 81 -1.38 -5.50 0.52
N ILE A 82 -1.97 -4.60 1.29
CA ILE A 82 -1.91 -3.17 1.01
C ILE A 82 -0.46 -2.67 1.13
N TYR A 83 0.22 -3.06 2.19
CA TYR A 83 1.60 -2.67 2.41
C TYR A 83 2.49 -3.10 1.24
N VAL A 84 2.39 -4.38 0.84
CA VAL A 84 3.19 -4.92 -0.25
C VAL A 84 2.90 -4.19 -1.55
N ARG A 85 1.63 -3.94 -1.84
CA ARG A 85 1.25 -3.25 -3.08
C ARG A 85 1.76 -1.81 -3.10
N GLN A 86 1.61 -1.09 -2.00
CA GLN A 86 2.10 0.28 -1.91
C GLN A 86 3.62 0.33 -1.96
N TRP A 87 4.26 -0.64 -1.35
CA TRP A 87 5.71 -0.77 -1.43
C TRP A 87 6.16 -1.00 -2.87
N GLN A 88 5.50 -1.90 -3.60
CA GLN A 88 5.81 -2.16 -5.00
C GLN A 88 5.63 -0.91 -5.85
N LYS A 89 4.56 -0.17 -5.63
CA LYS A 89 4.31 1.07 -6.35
C LYS A 89 5.40 2.10 -6.09
N MET A 90 5.81 2.21 -4.84
CA MET A 90 6.87 3.15 -4.47
C MET A 90 8.20 2.77 -5.12
N GLN A 91 8.56 1.49 -5.06
CA GLN A 91 9.80 0.99 -5.67
C GLN A 91 9.77 1.19 -7.18
N SER A 92 8.64 0.94 -7.80
CA SER A 92 8.47 1.15 -9.23
C SER A 92 8.67 2.62 -9.61
N ARG A 93 8.12 3.54 -8.82
CA ARG A 93 8.29 4.97 -9.06
C ARG A 93 9.75 5.40 -8.90
N ILE A 94 10.44 4.88 -7.89
CA ILE A 94 11.85 5.18 -7.68
C ILE A 94 12.67 4.69 -8.85
N ALA A 95 12.47 3.44 -9.26
CA ALA A 95 13.19 2.86 -10.39
C ALA A 95 12.91 3.63 -11.68
N HIS A 96 11.66 3.97 -11.92
CA HIS A 96 11.26 4.73 -13.09
C HIS A 96 11.88 6.13 -13.10
N ARG A 97 11.89 6.77 -11.95
CA ARG A 97 12.48 8.09 -11.80
C ARG A 97 13.98 8.06 -12.09
N ASN A 98 14.67 7.02 -11.61
CA ASN A 98 16.12 6.88 -11.82
C ASN A 98 16.48 6.58 -13.27
N THR A 99 15.66 5.80 -13.96
CA THR A 99 15.89 5.49 -15.37
C THR A 99 15.25 6.52 -16.30
N GLY A 100 14.24 7.22 -15.83
CA GLY A 100 13.46 8.15 -16.62
C GLY A 100 14.26 9.34 -17.13
N ARG A 101 15.33 9.71 -16.44
CA ARG A 101 16.18 10.82 -16.89
C ARG A 101 16.82 10.54 -18.23
N GLN A 102 17.13 9.28 -18.50
CA GLN A 102 17.81 8.90 -19.74
C GLN A 102 16.80 8.63 -20.87
N LYS A 103 15.58 8.25 -20.52
CA LYS A 103 14.55 7.86 -21.48
C LYS A 103 13.36 8.80 -21.47
N ASN A 104 13.52 9.95 -20.89
CA ASN A 104 12.44 10.88 -20.66
C ASN A 104 11.69 11.23 -21.96
N GLU A 105 12.43 11.55 -22.99
CA GLU A 105 11.84 11.92 -24.26
C GLU A 105 11.08 10.77 -24.91
N ASP A 106 11.68 9.58 -24.86
CA ASP A 106 11.05 8.40 -25.45
C ASP A 106 9.75 8.06 -24.76
N GLN A 107 9.70 8.21 -23.45
CA GLN A 107 8.49 7.93 -22.69
C GLN A 107 7.39 8.94 -22.97
N ASP A 108 7.74 10.18 -23.10
CA ASP A 108 6.78 11.22 -23.43
C ASP A 108 6.17 10.98 -24.81
N LEU A 109 6.96 10.50 -25.73
CA LEU A 109 6.49 10.20 -27.07
C LEU A 109 5.62 8.96 -27.14
N ALA A 110 5.78 8.04 -26.19
CA ALA A 110 5.01 6.82 -26.14
C ALA A 110 3.56 7.05 -25.75
N TRP A 111 3.30 8.16 -25.16
CA TRP A 111 1.95 8.54 -24.74
C TRP A 111 1.29 9.44 -25.77
#